data_43f3d8a76586e9b0f082ad8b167e41d2
#
_entry.id   43f3d8a76586e9b0f082ad8b167e41d2
#
_cell.length_a   1.000
_cell.length_b   1.000
_cell.length_c   1.000
_cell.angle_alpha   90.00
_cell.angle_beta   90.00
_cell.angle_gamma   90.00
#
_symmetry.space_group_name_H-M   'P 1'
#
loop_
_entity.id
_entity.type
_entity.pdbx_description
1 polymer ?
#
loop_
_entity_poly.entity_id
_entity_poly.type
_entity_poly.pdbx_seq_one_letter_code
_entity_poly.pdbx_strand_id
1 'polypeptide(L)'
;LFRSDRNYSETRLPATPSTIVELLSHQNFADMKLGHDPNFKFTVGRAIYKAVLQFISSQHNKEYVVQPLPVSNFAIEFGKKRNTLELSWQGENDPLEPTARPREYMVYTRIGYGGFDNGVRVNKPSYTLKIEPGLVYSFKVTAVNHGGESFPSEILSAYKAKQEHARVLI
;
A
#
# COMPACT_ATOMS: atom_id res chain seq x y z
N LEU A 1 -0.35 -27.60 9.80
CA LEU A 1 0.12 -26.87 10.98
C LEU A 1 0.69 -27.86 12.00
N PHE A 2 2.00 -27.84 12.14
CA PHE A 2 2.63 -28.58 13.25
C PHE A 2 2.44 -27.76 14.52
N ARG A 3 1.62 -28.24 15.43
CA ARG A 3 1.50 -27.71 16.77
C ARG A 3 2.65 -28.29 17.60
N SER A 4 3.55 -27.45 18.04
CA SER A 4 4.63 -27.83 18.95
C SER A 4 4.27 -27.37 20.36
N ASP A 5 4.29 -28.27 21.34
CA ASP A 5 4.12 -27.96 22.76
C ASP A 5 5.41 -27.45 23.43
N ARG A 6 6.27 -26.79 22.64
CA ARG A 6 7.48 -26.18 23.18
C ARG A 6 7.14 -25.04 24.13
N ASN A 7 7.79 -25.01 25.27
CA ASN A 7 7.52 -24.07 26.35
C ASN A 7 8.26 -22.73 26.11
N TYR A 8 7.91 -22.03 25.02
CA TYR A 8 8.40 -20.68 24.77
C TYR A 8 7.61 -19.66 25.58
N SER A 9 8.31 -18.69 26.17
CA SER A 9 7.68 -17.60 26.95
C SER A 9 6.67 -16.81 26.10
N GLU A 10 6.98 -16.60 24.81
CA GLU A 10 6.18 -15.87 23.85
C GLU A 10 4.81 -16.50 23.56
N THR A 11 4.68 -17.82 23.74
CA THR A 11 3.42 -18.54 23.55
C THR A 11 2.75 -18.95 24.85
N ARG A 12 3.51 -19.00 25.96
CA ARG A 12 3.01 -19.46 27.25
C ARG A 12 2.48 -18.33 28.14
N LEU A 13 3.13 -17.16 28.11
CA LEU A 13 2.82 -16.04 29.02
C LEU A 13 1.66 -15.16 28.55
N PRO A 14 1.42 -14.92 27.24
CA PRO A 14 0.30 -14.09 26.82
C PRO A 14 -1.05 -14.68 27.22
N ALA A 15 -1.97 -13.82 27.68
CA ALA A 15 -3.36 -14.17 27.94
C ALA A 15 -4.23 -14.23 26.67
N THR A 16 -3.64 -13.90 25.51
CA THR A 16 -4.28 -13.92 24.20
C THR A 16 -3.72 -15.06 23.35
N PRO A 17 -4.47 -15.55 22.34
CA PRO A 17 -3.92 -16.49 21.37
C PRO A 17 -2.63 -15.95 20.75
N SER A 18 -1.59 -16.76 20.77
CA SER A 18 -0.27 -16.40 20.28
C SER A 18 0.34 -17.53 19.47
N THR A 19 1.21 -17.19 18.54
CA THR A 19 1.94 -18.14 17.69
C THR A 19 3.31 -17.59 17.37
N ILE A 20 4.26 -18.49 17.16
CA ILE A 20 5.57 -18.16 16.60
C ILE A 20 5.60 -18.65 15.16
N VAL A 21 5.98 -17.78 14.24
CA VAL A 21 6.18 -18.11 12.84
C VAL A 21 7.68 -18.14 12.58
N GLU A 22 8.23 -19.33 12.39
CA GLU A 22 9.63 -19.51 12.05
C GLU A 22 9.75 -19.69 10.54
N LEU A 23 10.46 -18.78 9.89
CA LEU A 23 10.67 -18.75 8.45
C LEU A 23 12.16 -18.71 8.17
N LEU A 24 12.61 -19.59 7.27
CA LEU A 24 13.97 -19.57 6.74
C LEU A 24 15.08 -19.73 7.81
N SER A 25 16.21 -20.24 7.40
CA SER A 25 17.41 -20.29 8.23
C SER A 25 18.49 -19.38 7.68
N HIS A 26 19.02 -18.50 8.50
CA HIS A 26 20.16 -17.64 8.15
C HIS A 26 21.44 -18.41 7.83
N GLN A 27 21.50 -19.70 8.19
CA GLN A 27 22.61 -20.60 7.87
C GLN A 27 22.43 -21.33 6.53
N ASN A 28 21.26 -21.21 5.89
CA ASN A 28 20.98 -21.82 4.61
C ASN A 28 21.03 -20.77 3.49
N PHE A 29 21.96 -20.94 2.55
CA PHE A 29 22.13 -20.00 1.45
C PHE A 29 20.90 -19.86 0.55
N ALA A 30 20.18 -20.94 0.29
CA ALA A 30 18.95 -20.90 -0.50
C ALA A 30 17.86 -20.09 0.21
N ASP A 31 17.71 -20.25 1.52
CA ASP A 31 16.77 -19.50 2.33
C ASP A 31 17.13 -18.01 2.37
N MET A 32 18.43 -17.69 2.44
CA MET A 32 18.88 -16.30 2.45
C MET A 32 18.57 -15.56 1.14
N LYS A 33 18.60 -16.23 0.00
CA LYS A 33 18.15 -15.63 -1.27
C LYS A 33 16.71 -15.15 -1.18
N LEU A 34 15.81 -15.98 -0.65
CA LEU A 34 14.42 -15.61 -0.41
C LEU A 34 14.29 -14.54 0.68
N GLY A 35 15.04 -14.67 1.77
CA GLY A 35 15.02 -13.73 2.89
C GLY A 35 15.45 -12.30 2.51
N HIS A 36 16.24 -12.13 1.45
CA HIS A 36 16.62 -10.82 0.92
C HIS A 36 15.65 -10.28 -0.15
N ASP A 37 14.77 -11.13 -0.71
CA ASP A 37 13.80 -10.70 -1.73
C ASP A 37 12.64 -9.89 -1.08
N PRO A 38 12.46 -8.61 -1.45
CA PRO A 38 11.35 -7.80 -0.96
C PRO A 38 9.97 -8.38 -1.30
N ASN A 39 9.82 -9.02 -2.46
CA ASN A 39 8.56 -9.63 -2.88
C ASN A 39 8.20 -10.83 -2.01
N PHE A 40 9.19 -11.64 -1.64
CA PHE A 40 9.00 -12.73 -0.68
C PHE A 40 8.54 -12.20 0.68
N LYS A 41 9.20 -11.15 1.20
CA LYS A 41 8.82 -10.52 2.47
C LYS A 41 7.39 -9.99 2.45
N PHE A 42 7.01 -9.32 1.37
CA PHE A 42 5.64 -8.83 1.18
C PHE A 42 4.64 -9.99 1.15
N THR A 43 4.91 -11.04 0.37
CA THR A 43 4.03 -12.21 0.23
C THR A 43 3.82 -12.93 1.56
N VAL A 44 4.90 -13.15 2.32
CA VAL A 44 4.82 -13.77 3.65
C VAL A 44 4.05 -12.88 4.64
N GLY A 45 4.36 -11.59 4.69
CA GLY A 45 3.63 -10.64 5.55
C GLY A 45 2.14 -10.62 5.23
N ARG A 46 1.78 -10.63 3.94
CA ARG A 46 0.38 -10.70 3.51
C ARG A 46 -0.28 -12.04 3.86
N ALA A 47 0.42 -13.15 3.76
CA ALA A 47 -0.10 -14.46 4.16
C ALA A 47 -0.39 -14.52 5.67
N ILE A 48 0.53 -14.01 6.50
CA ILE A 48 0.34 -13.91 7.96
C ILE A 48 -0.86 -13.00 8.28
N TYR A 49 -0.94 -11.82 7.66
CA TYR A 49 -2.07 -10.91 7.81
C TYR A 49 -3.39 -11.60 7.48
N LYS A 50 -3.49 -12.32 6.36
CA LYS A 50 -4.70 -13.05 5.96
C LYS A 50 -5.08 -14.13 6.97
N ALA A 51 -4.10 -14.88 7.49
CA ALA A 51 -4.33 -15.91 8.50
C ALA A 51 -4.87 -15.33 9.81
N VAL A 52 -4.29 -14.21 10.29
CA VAL A 52 -4.75 -13.49 11.48
C VAL A 52 -6.16 -12.93 11.25
N LEU A 53 -6.41 -12.30 10.11
CA LEU A 53 -7.71 -11.75 9.75
C LEU A 53 -8.78 -12.86 9.72
N GLN A 54 -8.49 -14.00 9.10
CA GLN A 54 -9.41 -15.14 9.04
C GLN A 54 -9.73 -15.68 10.44
N PHE A 55 -8.71 -15.82 11.30
CA PHE A 55 -8.90 -16.22 12.68
C PHE A 55 -9.80 -15.24 13.44
N ILE A 56 -9.52 -13.94 13.40
CA ILE A 56 -10.30 -12.91 14.09
C ILE A 56 -11.74 -12.87 13.55
N SER A 57 -11.92 -12.92 12.23
CA SER A 57 -13.24 -12.90 11.60
C SER A 57 -14.09 -14.10 12.05
N SER A 58 -13.49 -15.29 12.13
CA SER A 58 -14.17 -16.50 12.59
C SER A 58 -14.54 -16.43 14.09
N GLN A 59 -13.66 -15.91 14.94
CA GLN A 59 -13.91 -15.78 16.38
C GLN A 59 -15.02 -14.78 16.70
N HIS A 60 -15.16 -13.73 15.90
CA HIS A 60 -16.12 -12.65 16.13
C HIS A 60 -17.33 -12.70 15.19
N ASN A 61 -17.48 -13.77 14.41
CA ASN A 61 -18.55 -13.94 13.41
C ASN A 61 -18.68 -12.73 12.47
N LYS A 62 -17.51 -12.23 11.99
CA LYS A 62 -17.41 -11.11 11.07
C LYS A 62 -17.10 -11.60 9.66
N GLU A 63 -17.52 -10.83 8.66
CA GLU A 63 -17.16 -11.09 7.27
C GLU A 63 -15.64 -11.03 7.08
N TYR A 64 -15.09 -12.02 6.36
CA TYR A 64 -13.70 -12.05 5.96
C TYR A 64 -13.53 -11.28 4.66
N VAL A 65 -12.97 -10.07 4.74
CA VAL A 65 -12.64 -9.23 3.58
C VAL A 65 -11.21 -8.73 3.73
N VAL A 66 -10.38 -9.05 2.77
CA VAL A 66 -8.96 -8.66 2.76
C VAL A 66 -8.81 -7.28 2.11
N GLN A 67 -7.97 -6.43 2.69
CA GLN A 67 -7.61 -5.14 2.09
C GLN A 67 -7.00 -5.32 0.69
N PRO A 68 -7.16 -4.35 -0.24
CA PRO A 68 -6.62 -4.45 -1.59
C PRO A 68 -5.09 -4.52 -1.63
N LEU A 69 -4.54 -4.92 -2.77
CA LEU A 69 -3.13 -4.69 -3.11
C LEU A 69 -2.88 -3.20 -3.35
N PRO A 70 -1.63 -2.72 -3.20
CA PRO A 70 -1.25 -1.38 -3.64
C PRO A 70 -1.59 -1.16 -5.11
N VAL A 71 -1.87 0.07 -5.47
CA VAL A 71 -2.06 0.44 -6.88
C VAL A 71 -0.75 0.31 -7.65
N SER A 72 -0.84 0.09 -8.95
CA SER A 72 0.31 0.08 -9.87
C SER A 72 0.19 1.21 -10.90
N ASN A 73 1.25 1.40 -11.68
CA ASN A 73 1.32 2.36 -12.79
C ASN A 73 0.88 3.78 -12.37
N PHE A 74 1.24 4.18 -11.15
CA PHE A 74 0.95 5.53 -10.68
C PHE A 74 1.75 6.54 -11.49
N ALA A 75 1.07 7.51 -12.09
CA ALA A 75 1.64 8.55 -12.95
C ALA A 75 1.03 9.92 -12.64
N ILE A 76 1.82 10.97 -12.89
CA ILE A 76 1.41 12.38 -12.79
C ILE A 76 1.76 13.06 -14.10
N GLU A 77 0.79 13.75 -14.69
CA GLU A 77 0.97 14.54 -15.90
C GLU A 77 0.43 15.96 -15.69
N PHE A 78 0.98 16.92 -16.44
CA PHE A 78 0.36 18.23 -16.51
C PHE A 78 -0.91 18.16 -17.35
N GLY A 79 -2.02 18.60 -16.77
CA GLY A 79 -3.32 18.56 -17.44
C GLY A 79 -3.43 19.60 -18.57
N LYS A 80 -4.42 19.39 -19.45
CA LYS A 80 -4.72 20.29 -20.57
C LYS A 80 -5.16 21.69 -20.11
N LYS A 81 -5.77 21.79 -18.93
CA LYS A 81 -6.15 23.07 -18.33
C LYS A 81 -4.95 23.69 -17.63
N ARG A 82 -4.84 25.03 -17.69
CA ARG A 82 -3.73 25.76 -17.06
C ARG A 82 -3.68 25.46 -15.56
N ASN A 83 -2.49 25.14 -15.07
CA ASN A 83 -2.20 24.89 -13.65
C ASN A 83 -3.02 23.71 -13.08
N THR A 84 -3.17 22.64 -13.84
CA THR A 84 -3.75 21.38 -13.35
C THR A 84 -2.74 20.25 -13.46
N LEU A 85 -2.84 19.29 -12.54
CA LEU A 85 -2.21 17.98 -12.62
C LEU A 85 -3.28 16.92 -12.81
N GLU A 86 -2.99 15.94 -13.61
CA GLU A 86 -3.77 14.73 -13.83
C GLU A 86 -2.99 13.56 -13.29
N LEU A 87 -3.55 12.90 -12.28
CA LEU A 87 -3.02 11.70 -11.66
C LEU A 87 -3.77 10.49 -12.23
N SER A 88 -3.06 9.43 -12.53
CA SER A 88 -3.64 8.16 -13.00
C SER A 88 -2.91 6.98 -12.36
N TRP A 89 -3.62 5.88 -12.20
CA TRP A 89 -3.08 4.63 -11.63
C TRP A 89 -3.93 3.44 -12.07
N GLN A 90 -3.50 2.25 -11.71
CA GLN A 90 -4.25 1.02 -11.95
C GLN A 90 -4.52 0.33 -10.61
N GLY A 91 -5.77 -0.08 -10.39
CA GLY A 91 -6.13 -0.94 -9.25
C GLY A 91 -5.74 -2.38 -9.54
N GLU A 92 -5.09 -3.02 -8.56
CA GLU A 92 -4.61 -4.38 -8.70
C GLU A 92 -5.59 -5.40 -8.12
N ASN A 93 -5.81 -6.49 -8.86
CA ASN A 93 -6.54 -7.65 -8.37
C ASN A 93 -5.55 -8.64 -7.74
N ASP A 94 -5.89 -9.15 -6.56
CA ASP A 94 -5.14 -10.26 -5.95
C ASP A 94 -5.67 -11.58 -6.53
N PRO A 95 -4.89 -12.34 -7.33
CA PRO A 95 -5.36 -13.57 -7.92
C PRO A 95 -5.61 -14.68 -6.88
N LEU A 96 -5.02 -14.55 -5.69
CA LEU A 96 -5.15 -15.50 -4.59
C LEU A 96 -6.19 -15.08 -3.55
N GLU A 97 -6.86 -13.91 -3.75
CA GLU A 97 -7.78 -13.36 -2.78
C GLU A 97 -8.91 -12.54 -3.45
N PRO A 98 -10.01 -13.18 -3.84
CA PRO A 98 -11.10 -12.50 -4.54
C PRO A 98 -11.78 -11.37 -3.75
N THR A 99 -11.69 -11.39 -2.41
CA THR A 99 -12.27 -10.36 -1.55
C THR A 99 -11.48 -9.04 -1.57
N ALA A 100 -10.20 -9.10 -2.00
CA ALA A 100 -9.27 -7.96 -1.99
C ALA A 100 -9.43 -6.99 -3.17
N ARG A 101 -10.57 -6.96 -3.84
CA ARG A 101 -10.80 -6.06 -4.97
C ARG A 101 -10.89 -4.60 -4.51
N PRO A 102 -10.15 -3.67 -5.15
CA PRO A 102 -10.31 -2.24 -4.91
C PRO A 102 -11.71 -1.78 -5.33
N ARG A 103 -12.34 -0.94 -4.51
CA ARG A 103 -13.64 -0.29 -4.80
C ARG A 103 -13.49 1.21 -4.98
N GLU A 104 -12.57 1.79 -4.24
CA GLU A 104 -12.31 3.22 -4.17
C GLU A 104 -10.82 3.43 -3.95
N TYR A 105 -10.39 4.68 -4.00
CA TYR A 105 -9.00 5.07 -3.77
C TYR A 105 -8.94 6.29 -2.87
N MET A 106 -7.84 6.42 -2.13
CA MET A 106 -7.49 7.64 -1.40
C MET A 106 -6.28 8.28 -2.05
N VAL A 107 -6.39 9.55 -2.37
CA VAL A 107 -5.30 10.36 -2.92
C VAL A 107 -4.81 11.31 -1.83
N TYR A 108 -3.61 11.13 -1.38
CA TYR A 108 -2.98 11.97 -0.38
C TYR A 108 -2.07 12.99 -1.04
N THR A 109 -2.18 14.25 -0.63
CA THR A 109 -1.41 15.36 -1.15
C THR A 109 -0.51 15.95 -0.07
N ARG A 110 0.71 16.29 -0.44
CA ARG A 110 1.65 17.07 0.37
C ARG A 110 2.12 18.26 -0.45
N ILE A 111 2.12 19.45 0.16
CA ILE A 111 2.62 20.67 -0.45
C ILE A 111 3.89 21.10 0.28
N GLY A 112 4.99 21.26 -0.47
CA GLY A 112 6.29 21.60 0.07
C GLY A 112 6.84 20.55 1.04
N TYR A 113 7.28 21.00 2.22
CA TYR A 113 7.94 20.16 3.24
C TYR A 113 6.99 19.70 4.38
N GLY A 114 5.70 19.97 4.28
CA GLY A 114 4.71 19.55 5.27
C GLY A 114 4.43 18.06 5.32
N GLY A 115 3.45 17.64 6.12
CA GLY A 115 2.89 16.30 6.11
C GLY A 115 1.93 16.10 4.94
N PHE A 116 1.55 14.84 4.69
CA PHE A 116 0.42 14.55 3.81
C PHE A 116 -0.88 14.95 4.52
N ASP A 117 -1.85 15.37 3.71
CA ASP A 117 -3.22 15.66 4.16
C ASP A 117 -3.96 14.36 4.58
N ASN A 118 -5.25 14.50 4.92
CA ASN A 118 -6.11 13.36 5.29
C ASN A 118 -6.63 12.58 4.08
N GLY A 119 -6.20 12.94 2.87
CA GLY A 119 -6.57 12.30 1.62
C GLY A 119 -7.97 12.65 1.10
N VAL A 120 -8.12 12.54 -0.20
CA VAL A 120 -9.38 12.71 -0.93
C VAL A 120 -9.82 11.35 -1.45
N ARG A 121 -11.06 10.94 -1.13
CA ARG A 121 -11.65 9.69 -1.60
C ARG A 121 -12.18 9.87 -3.03
N VAL A 122 -11.82 8.94 -3.93
CA VAL A 122 -12.23 8.93 -5.33
C VAL A 122 -12.64 7.53 -5.78
N ASN A 123 -13.64 7.45 -6.68
CA ASN A 123 -14.18 6.17 -7.16
C ASN A 123 -13.58 5.72 -8.50
N LYS A 124 -12.74 6.55 -9.11
CA LYS A 124 -12.09 6.25 -10.40
C LYS A 124 -10.58 6.19 -10.20
N PRO A 125 -9.85 5.42 -11.01
CA PRO A 125 -8.40 5.34 -10.94
C PRO A 125 -7.71 6.58 -11.57
N SER A 126 -8.26 7.76 -11.31
CA SER A 126 -7.73 9.04 -11.76
C SER A 126 -8.22 10.18 -10.87
N TYR A 127 -7.39 11.23 -10.77
CA TYR A 127 -7.74 12.43 -10.03
C TYR A 127 -7.11 13.65 -10.69
N THR A 128 -7.87 14.73 -10.81
CA THR A 128 -7.38 15.99 -11.37
C THR A 128 -7.49 17.07 -10.31
N LEU A 129 -6.42 17.82 -10.12
CA LEU A 129 -6.40 18.93 -9.16
C LEU A 129 -5.75 20.17 -9.77
N LYS A 130 -6.15 21.33 -9.25
CA LYS A 130 -5.54 22.62 -9.57
C LYS A 130 -4.35 22.84 -8.64
N ILE A 131 -3.23 23.32 -9.19
CA ILE A 131 -2.00 23.60 -8.45
C ILE A 131 -1.61 25.07 -8.57
N GLU A 132 -0.82 25.52 -7.61
CA GLU A 132 -0.18 26.86 -7.62
C GLU A 132 1.26 26.72 -8.14
N PRO A 133 1.64 27.48 -9.21
CA PRO A 133 3.02 27.50 -9.67
C PRO A 133 3.98 27.99 -8.58
N GLY A 134 5.16 27.36 -8.53
CA GLY A 134 6.21 27.67 -7.56
C GLY A 134 6.16 26.82 -6.30
N LEU A 135 5.19 25.91 -6.18
CA LEU A 135 5.10 24.94 -5.10
C LEU A 135 5.36 23.51 -5.60
N VAL A 136 6.01 22.69 -4.79
CA VAL A 136 6.17 21.27 -5.02
C VAL A 136 4.97 20.54 -4.46
N TYR A 137 4.33 19.74 -5.27
CA TYR A 137 3.24 18.85 -4.88
C TYR A 137 3.73 17.41 -4.91
N SER A 138 3.53 16.67 -3.83
CA SER A 138 3.84 15.25 -3.76
C SER A 138 2.57 14.46 -3.48
N PHE A 139 2.44 13.32 -4.11
CA PHE A 139 1.25 12.48 -4.02
C PHE A 139 1.61 11.04 -3.74
N LYS A 140 0.72 10.35 -3.05
CA LYS A 140 0.65 8.90 -2.92
C LYS A 140 -0.80 8.47 -3.00
N VAL A 141 -1.03 7.26 -3.49
CA VAL A 141 -2.39 6.72 -3.67
C VAL A 141 -2.49 5.38 -2.98
N THR A 142 -3.63 5.11 -2.37
CA THR A 142 -3.99 3.80 -1.82
C THR A 142 -5.29 3.31 -2.44
N ALA A 143 -5.47 1.99 -2.47
CA ALA A 143 -6.73 1.36 -2.83
C ALA A 143 -7.53 1.01 -1.57
N VAL A 144 -8.84 1.11 -1.64
CA VAL A 144 -9.74 0.92 -0.49
C VAL A 144 -10.87 -0.05 -0.83
N ASN A 145 -11.23 -0.89 0.14
CA ASN A 145 -12.45 -1.69 0.14
C ASN A 145 -13.00 -1.83 1.58
N HIS A 146 -13.99 -2.70 1.79
CA HIS A 146 -14.53 -2.95 3.12
C HIS A 146 -13.55 -3.61 4.10
N GLY A 147 -12.50 -4.27 3.61
CA GLY A 147 -11.45 -4.87 4.41
C GLY A 147 -10.37 -3.89 4.87
N GLY A 148 -10.40 -2.66 4.34
CA GLY A 148 -9.47 -1.60 4.73
C GLY A 148 -8.76 -0.94 3.54
N GLU A 149 -7.66 -0.29 3.86
CA GLU A 149 -6.83 0.50 2.95
C GLU A 149 -5.51 -0.23 2.67
N SER A 150 -5.09 -0.26 1.41
CA SER A 150 -3.83 -0.88 0.98
C SER A 150 -2.60 -0.13 1.50
N PHE A 151 -1.42 -0.73 1.40
CA PHE A 151 -0.19 0.05 1.42
C PHE A 151 -0.21 1.11 0.31
N PRO A 152 0.47 2.26 0.50
CA PRO A 152 0.49 3.31 -0.49
C PRO A 152 1.34 2.93 -1.71
N SER A 153 1.08 3.61 -2.83
CA SER A 153 1.99 3.68 -3.96
C SER A 153 3.32 4.31 -3.57
N GLU A 154 4.27 4.31 -4.50
CA GLU A 154 5.41 5.23 -4.45
C GLU A 154 4.94 6.68 -4.36
N ILE A 155 5.83 7.54 -3.84
CA ILE A 155 5.56 8.98 -3.78
C ILE A 155 6.10 9.61 -5.08
N LEU A 156 5.21 10.20 -5.86
CA LEU A 156 5.59 11.01 -7.00
C LEU A 156 5.41 12.49 -6.69
N SER A 157 6.28 13.32 -7.27
CA SER A 157 6.24 14.77 -7.07
C SER A 157 6.23 15.51 -8.40
N ALA A 158 5.52 16.64 -8.43
CA ALA A 158 5.47 17.54 -9.56
C ALA A 158 5.73 18.98 -9.11
N TYR A 159 6.43 19.72 -9.96
CA TYR A 159 6.71 21.13 -9.75
C TYR A 159 6.44 21.89 -11.03
N LYS A 160 5.72 23.01 -10.95
CA LYS A 160 5.54 23.96 -12.03
C LYS A 160 6.19 25.27 -11.69
N ALA A 161 7.11 25.75 -12.53
CA ALA A 161 7.75 27.05 -12.31
C ALA A 161 6.73 28.21 -12.40
N LYS A 162 6.96 29.29 -11.64
CA LYS A 162 6.15 30.53 -11.74
C LYS A 162 6.35 31.21 -13.07
N GLN A 163 7.58 31.15 -13.57
CA GLN A 163 7.98 31.69 -14.87
C GLN A 163 8.85 30.63 -15.57
N GLU A 164 8.55 30.36 -16.83
CA GLU A 164 9.36 29.46 -17.65
C GLU A 164 10.45 30.32 -18.32
N HIS A 165 11.69 30.14 -17.89
CA HIS A 165 12.85 30.89 -18.43
C HIS A 165 13.63 30.14 -19.50
N ALA A 166 13.43 28.88 -19.69
CA ALA A 166 14.09 28.07 -20.70
C ALA A 166 13.23 26.91 -21.20
N ARG A 167 13.34 26.56 -22.46
CA ARG A 167 12.89 25.28 -23.02
C ARG A 167 14.05 24.29 -22.89
N VAL A 168 13.87 23.21 -22.20
CA VAL A 168 14.82 22.10 -22.23
C VAL A 168 14.50 21.28 -23.46
N LEU A 169 15.45 21.27 -24.44
CA LEU A 169 15.46 20.29 -25.53
C LEU A 169 16.14 19.02 -24.96
N ILE A 170 15.41 17.93 -24.96
CA ILE A 170 15.93 16.59 -24.66
C ILE A 170 16.22 15.92 -25.98
#